data_a83bd5e7e3610fd5004733ac2d2898ae
#
_entry.id   a83bd5e7e3610fd5004733ac2d2898ae
#
_cell.length_a   1.000
_cell.length_b   1.000
_cell.length_c   1.000
_cell.angle_alpha   90.00
_cell.angle_beta   90.00
_cell.angle_gamma   90.00
#
_symmetry.space_group_name_H-M   'P 1'
#
loop_
_entity.id
_entity.type
_entity.pdbx_description
1 polymer ?
#
loop_
_entity_poly.entity_id
_entity_poly.type
_entity_poly.pdbx_seq_one_letter_code
_entity_poly.pdbx_strand_id
1 'polypeptide(L)'
;MAVIRGHVIDSRRIASYDATRGWLLLSSCHLTPERLPEYLETLERFKPDFLHAYPSAALQLAEYLDQSAQTWRSPLRALLCGSERLTLPQKRLLERVFNCRAYRWYGHSERVVLAGEGAQSELFYFFPQYGFVEFGPPNEEGLSEVIGTSFHNLVMPLIRYRTGDYVRLAQPENPSSLEYPWPAAVDVAGREQEFLISGKGRRISLTAFNMHDAVFDDLYAVQFYQDQPGIAEFRYVAGPKFHSSRLAPIEAGVRRKLGDDFQVTFREVKEVEKTPRGKHRWLVSKLPQTKLNT
;
A
#
# COMPACT_ATOMS: atom_id res chain seq x y z
N MET A 1 -5.04 16.86 -13.38
CA MET A 1 -4.65 15.80 -12.41
C MET A 1 -3.27 16.15 -11.85
N ALA A 2 -3.05 15.95 -10.54
CA ALA A 2 -1.69 15.96 -9.97
C ALA A 2 -1.23 14.53 -9.68
N VAL A 3 0.08 14.28 -9.80
CA VAL A 3 0.68 12.94 -9.63
C VAL A 3 1.89 13.06 -8.70
N ILE A 4 1.85 12.38 -7.55
CA ILE A 4 2.97 12.29 -6.60
C ILE A 4 3.53 10.88 -6.63
N ARG A 5 4.61 10.68 -7.35
CA ARG A 5 5.27 9.38 -7.53
C ARG A 5 6.80 9.56 -7.66
N GLY A 6 7.52 8.47 -7.87
CA GLY A 6 8.99 8.48 -8.04
C GLY A 6 9.45 9.14 -9.34
N HIS A 7 8.94 10.34 -9.65
CA HIS A 7 9.41 11.12 -10.80
C HIS A 7 10.79 11.69 -10.53
N VAL A 8 11.68 11.55 -11.50
CA VAL A 8 13.00 12.19 -11.46
C VAL A 8 12.83 13.65 -11.87
N ILE A 9 12.90 14.53 -10.90
CA ILE A 9 12.81 15.98 -11.05
C ILE A 9 14.09 16.57 -10.46
N ASP A 10 14.58 17.71 -10.99
CA ASP A 10 15.73 18.43 -10.42
C ASP A 10 15.50 18.64 -8.91
N SER A 11 16.49 18.31 -8.08
CA SER A 11 16.38 18.35 -6.61
C SER A 11 16.04 19.74 -6.05
N ARG A 12 16.27 20.80 -6.81
CA ARG A 12 15.86 22.17 -6.45
C ARG A 12 14.39 22.44 -6.65
N ARG A 13 13.65 21.55 -7.34
CA ARG A 13 12.21 21.66 -7.63
C ARG A 13 11.48 20.48 -7.03
N ILE A 14 10.25 20.71 -6.63
CA ILE A 14 9.35 19.61 -6.20
C ILE A 14 8.43 19.14 -7.32
N ALA A 15 8.20 19.98 -8.32
CA ALA A 15 7.19 19.76 -9.34
C ALA A 15 7.67 20.11 -10.75
N SER A 16 7.08 19.44 -11.73
CA SER A 16 7.18 19.72 -13.17
C SER A 16 5.80 19.64 -13.78
N TYR A 17 5.53 20.44 -14.81
CA TYR A 17 4.26 20.43 -15.52
C TYR A 17 4.40 19.70 -16.86
N ASP A 18 3.58 18.65 -17.04
CA ASP A 18 3.44 17.95 -18.33
C ASP A 18 2.33 18.63 -19.14
N ALA A 19 2.72 19.49 -20.06
CA ALA A 19 1.79 20.26 -20.88
C ALA A 19 0.97 19.37 -21.85
N THR A 20 1.50 18.21 -22.24
CA THR A 20 0.83 17.27 -23.16
C THR A 20 -0.40 16.63 -22.50
N ARG A 21 -0.28 16.30 -21.20
CA ARG A 21 -1.36 15.68 -20.42
C ARG A 21 -2.13 16.67 -19.55
N GLY A 22 -1.64 17.88 -19.37
CA GLY A 22 -2.17 18.83 -18.40
C GLY A 22 -1.96 18.38 -16.95
N TRP A 23 -0.85 17.69 -16.65
CA TRP A 23 -0.59 17.10 -15.35
C TRP A 23 0.50 17.84 -14.59
N LEU A 24 0.27 18.02 -13.29
CA LEU A 24 1.32 18.42 -12.36
C LEU A 24 2.01 17.17 -11.82
N LEU A 25 3.27 17.00 -12.12
CA LEU A 25 4.10 15.89 -11.66
C LEU A 25 4.92 16.33 -10.45
N LEU A 26 4.79 15.63 -9.31
CA LEU A 26 5.57 15.90 -8.10
C LEU A 26 6.40 14.66 -7.75
N SER A 27 7.61 14.92 -7.21
CA SER A 27 8.52 13.83 -6.84
C SER A 27 8.25 13.33 -5.41
N SER A 28 7.92 12.08 -5.24
CA SER A 28 7.86 11.48 -3.90
C SER A 28 9.25 11.33 -3.24
N CYS A 29 10.31 11.38 -4.03
CA CYS A 29 11.70 11.29 -3.53
C CYS A 29 12.15 12.54 -2.78
N HIS A 30 11.54 13.70 -3.10
CA HIS A 30 11.87 14.98 -2.48
C HIS A 30 10.87 15.39 -1.39
N LEU A 31 9.92 14.52 -1.06
CA LEU A 31 8.89 14.74 -0.04
C LEU A 31 9.52 14.52 1.34
N THR A 32 10.04 15.60 1.92
CA THR A 32 10.58 15.61 3.29
C THR A 32 9.68 16.45 4.20
N PRO A 33 9.73 16.26 5.53
CA PRO A 33 8.90 17.02 6.47
C PRO A 33 8.98 18.55 6.28
N GLU A 34 10.16 19.07 5.97
CA GLU A 34 10.42 20.51 5.79
C GLU A 34 9.76 21.04 4.51
N ARG A 35 9.56 20.17 3.52
CA ARG A 35 9.01 20.56 2.21
C ARG A 35 7.51 20.31 2.08
N LEU A 36 6.87 19.64 3.05
CA LEU A 36 5.43 19.38 3.01
C LEU A 36 4.58 20.63 2.76
N PRO A 37 4.86 21.79 3.42
CA PRO A 37 4.13 23.02 3.11
C PRO A 37 4.22 23.45 1.65
N GLU A 38 5.40 23.33 1.04
CA GLU A 38 5.64 23.68 -0.38
C GLU A 38 4.81 22.79 -1.33
N TYR A 39 4.69 21.47 -0.99
CA TYR A 39 3.84 20.53 -1.74
C TYR A 39 2.38 20.89 -1.66
N LEU A 40 1.88 21.16 -0.45
CA LEU A 40 0.48 21.53 -0.22
C LEU A 40 0.12 22.82 -0.94
N GLU A 41 0.93 23.87 -0.80
CA GLU A 41 0.74 25.16 -1.50
C GLU A 41 0.72 24.99 -3.02
N THR A 42 1.63 24.17 -3.54
CA THR A 42 1.72 23.88 -4.99
C THR A 42 0.48 23.17 -5.49
N LEU A 43 -0.01 22.18 -4.75
CA LEU A 43 -1.25 21.46 -5.06
C LEU A 43 -2.49 22.37 -4.96
N GLU A 44 -2.59 23.18 -3.90
CA GLU A 44 -3.72 24.11 -3.71
C GLU A 44 -3.76 25.18 -4.81
N ARG A 45 -2.60 25.66 -5.26
CA ARG A 45 -2.50 26.59 -6.38
C ARG A 45 -2.88 25.96 -7.72
N PHE A 46 -2.49 24.69 -7.94
CA PHE A 46 -2.80 23.96 -9.18
C PHE A 46 -4.27 23.50 -9.23
N LYS A 47 -4.92 23.27 -8.08
CA LYS A 47 -6.34 22.85 -7.95
C LYS A 47 -6.67 21.60 -8.78
N PRO A 48 -6.02 20.46 -8.54
CA PRO A 48 -6.30 19.24 -9.31
C PRO A 48 -7.68 18.68 -8.97
N ASP A 49 -8.41 18.15 -9.97
CA ASP A 49 -9.61 17.33 -9.69
C ASP A 49 -9.25 15.99 -9.06
N PHE A 50 -8.12 15.42 -9.45
CA PHE A 50 -7.65 14.11 -8.97
C PHE A 50 -6.21 14.20 -8.50
N LEU A 51 -5.93 13.57 -7.37
CA LEU A 51 -4.57 13.34 -6.90
C LEU A 51 -4.23 11.86 -7.00
N HIS A 52 -3.31 11.50 -7.91
CA HIS A 52 -2.77 10.17 -8.05
C HIS A 52 -1.44 10.07 -7.29
N ALA A 53 -1.39 9.30 -6.24
CA ALA A 53 -0.22 9.27 -5.36
C ALA A 53 0.15 7.84 -4.92
N TYR A 54 1.42 7.67 -4.54
CA TYR A 54 1.74 6.59 -3.64
C TYR A 54 1.01 6.80 -2.32
N PRO A 55 0.39 5.76 -1.73
CA PRO A 55 -0.21 5.83 -0.41
C PRO A 55 0.67 6.54 0.63
N SER A 56 1.94 6.17 0.72
CA SER A 56 2.89 6.79 1.66
C SER A 56 3.08 8.29 1.45
N ALA A 57 3.05 8.75 0.21
CA ALA A 57 3.19 10.19 -0.09
C ALA A 57 1.91 10.95 0.26
N ALA A 58 0.73 10.41 -0.05
CA ALA A 58 -0.54 11.02 0.32
C ALA A 58 -0.71 11.07 1.84
N LEU A 59 -0.29 10.01 2.56
CA LEU A 59 -0.35 9.95 4.01
C LEU A 59 0.52 11.00 4.67
N GLN A 60 1.75 11.23 4.20
CA GLN A 60 2.61 12.28 4.77
C GLN A 60 1.96 13.67 4.69
N LEU A 61 1.30 13.98 3.57
CA LEU A 61 0.57 15.24 3.43
C LEU A 61 -0.65 15.29 4.38
N ALA A 62 -1.39 14.18 4.50
CA ALA A 62 -2.55 14.11 5.39
C ALA A 62 -2.15 14.21 6.85
N GLU A 63 -1.10 13.52 7.26
CA GLU A 63 -0.55 13.55 8.63
C GLU A 63 -0.08 14.95 9.00
N TYR A 64 0.60 15.63 8.09
CA TYR A 64 1.03 17.01 8.31
C TYR A 64 -0.16 17.95 8.51
N LEU A 65 -1.20 17.87 7.68
CA LEU A 65 -2.42 18.66 7.82
C LEU A 65 -3.14 18.37 9.13
N ASP A 66 -3.25 17.09 9.51
CA ASP A 66 -3.91 16.64 10.73
C ASP A 66 -3.18 17.12 11.99
N GLN A 67 -1.84 17.02 12.02
CA GLN A 67 -1.00 17.45 13.13
C GLN A 67 -0.94 18.97 13.29
N SER A 68 -0.92 19.70 12.18
CA SER A 68 -0.86 21.18 12.20
C SER A 68 -2.23 21.84 12.34
N ALA A 69 -3.30 21.04 12.46
CA ALA A 69 -4.69 21.49 12.46
C ALA A 69 -5.04 22.39 11.25
N GLN A 70 -4.35 22.17 10.13
CA GLN A 70 -4.62 22.86 8.88
C GLN A 70 -5.69 22.10 8.07
N THR A 71 -6.51 22.85 7.37
CA THR A 71 -7.56 22.30 6.52
C THR A 71 -7.13 22.34 5.05
N TRP A 72 -7.30 21.22 4.35
CA TRP A 72 -7.15 21.16 2.90
C TRP A 72 -8.20 22.05 2.23
N ARG A 73 -7.77 22.96 1.35
CA ARG A 73 -8.64 24.01 0.78
C ARG A 73 -9.04 23.80 -0.66
N SER A 74 -8.37 22.88 -1.37
CA SER A 74 -8.65 22.62 -2.78
C SER A 74 -9.56 21.40 -2.91
N PRO A 75 -10.77 21.52 -3.49
CA PRO A 75 -11.67 20.39 -3.63
C PRO A 75 -11.07 19.34 -4.59
N LEU A 76 -10.94 18.09 -4.09
CA LEU A 76 -10.60 16.93 -4.90
C LEU A 76 -11.87 16.13 -5.18
N ARG A 77 -11.98 15.60 -6.40
CA ARG A 77 -13.03 14.64 -6.73
C ARG A 77 -12.68 13.25 -6.19
N ALA A 78 -11.41 12.87 -6.24
CA ALA A 78 -10.91 11.63 -5.65
C ALA A 78 -9.39 11.62 -5.49
N LEU A 79 -8.94 10.77 -4.53
CA LEU A 79 -7.58 10.28 -4.41
C LEU A 79 -7.46 8.93 -5.13
N LEU A 80 -6.40 8.73 -5.90
CA LEU A 80 -6.10 7.49 -6.61
C LEU A 80 -4.81 6.91 -6.03
N CYS A 81 -4.92 5.86 -5.22
CA CYS A 81 -3.82 5.27 -4.47
C CYS A 81 -3.45 3.89 -5.03
N GLY A 82 -2.19 3.72 -5.42
CA GLY A 82 -1.73 2.44 -5.97
C GLY A 82 -0.23 2.24 -5.85
N SER A 83 0.23 1.06 -6.22
CA SER A 83 1.65 0.63 -6.18
C SER A 83 2.22 0.42 -4.77
N GLU A 84 1.45 0.64 -3.73
CA GLU A 84 1.74 0.33 -2.34
C GLU A 84 0.43 -0.09 -1.67
N ARG A 85 0.54 -0.83 -0.58
CA ARG A 85 -0.63 -1.19 0.21
C ARG A 85 -1.13 0.04 0.98
N LEU A 86 -2.44 0.27 0.92
CA LEU A 86 -3.16 1.26 1.73
C LEU A 86 -4.16 0.51 2.62
N THR A 87 -3.99 0.60 3.93
CA THR A 87 -4.91 -0.02 4.89
C THR A 87 -6.21 0.78 4.99
N LEU A 88 -7.29 0.17 5.49
CA LEU A 88 -8.56 0.87 5.68
C LEU A 88 -8.47 2.05 6.65
N PRO A 89 -7.78 1.96 7.81
CA PRO A 89 -7.56 3.11 8.68
C PRO A 89 -6.84 4.28 7.99
N GLN A 90 -5.77 3.97 7.25
CA GLN A 90 -5.05 4.97 6.46
C GLN A 90 -5.93 5.60 5.38
N LYS A 91 -6.74 4.78 4.70
CA LYS A 91 -7.71 5.28 3.72
C LYS A 91 -8.70 6.26 4.36
N ARG A 92 -9.26 5.92 5.52
CA ARG A 92 -10.16 6.80 6.27
C ARG A 92 -9.50 8.11 6.69
N LEU A 93 -8.22 8.09 7.07
CA LEU A 93 -7.46 9.31 7.35
C LEU A 93 -7.39 10.20 6.11
N LEU A 94 -7.01 9.63 4.96
CA LEU A 94 -6.96 10.35 3.68
C LEU A 94 -8.31 10.96 3.31
N GLU A 95 -9.38 10.17 3.39
CA GLU A 95 -10.74 10.60 3.06
C GLU A 95 -11.22 11.74 3.97
N ARG A 96 -10.93 11.64 5.26
CA ARG A 96 -11.27 12.68 6.23
C ARG A 96 -10.52 13.99 5.99
N VAL A 97 -9.20 13.90 5.77
CA VAL A 97 -8.34 15.10 5.63
C VAL A 97 -8.58 15.80 4.30
N PHE A 98 -8.67 15.05 3.19
CA PHE A 98 -8.87 15.62 1.86
C PHE A 98 -10.34 15.81 1.48
N ASN A 99 -11.27 15.40 2.33
CA ASN A 99 -12.71 15.46 2.13
C ASN A 99 -13.16 14.91 0.76
N CYS A 100 -12.59 13.77 0.35
CA CYS A 100 -12.93 13.09 -0.89
C CYS A 100 -12.68 11.59 -0.75
N ARG A 101 -13.27 10.78 -1.62
CA ARG A 101 -13.04 9.35 -1.62
C ARG A 101 -11.62 9.00 -2.09
N ALA A 102 -10.97 8.09 -1.38
CA ALA A 102 -9.72 7.46 -1.78
C ALA A 102 -10.00 6.09 -2.40
N TYR A 103 -9.51 5.86 -3.61
CA TYR A 103 -9.63 4.59 -4.31
C TYR A 103 -8.29 3.88 -4.29
N ARG A 104 -8.30 2.61 -3.87
CA ARG A 104 -7.17 1.71 -3.99
C ARG A 104 -7.23 0.99 -5.33
N TRP A 105 -6.08 0.79 -5.95
CA TRP A 105 -6.00 -0.07 -7.09
C TRP A 105 -4.72 -0.90 -7.12
N TYR A 106 -4.79 -2.02 -7.80
CA TYR A 106 -3.73 -3.00 -7.97
C TYR A 106 -3.38 -3.14 -9.44
N GLY A 107 -2.09 -3.22 -9.72
CA GLY A 107 -1.53 -3.47 -11.03
C GLY A 107 -0.01 -3.47 -10.96
N HIS A 108 0.62 -3.95 -11.98
CA HIS A 108 2.08 -4.08 -12.07
C HIS A 108 2.61 -3.64 -13.45
N SER A 109 3.94 -3.50 -13.54
CA SER A 109 4.61 -2.96 -14.73
C SER A 109 4.46 -3.86 -15.95
N GLU A 110 4.28 -5.15 -15.76
CA GLU A 110 4.09 -6.18 -16.78
C GLU A 110 2.74 -6.05 -17.51
N ARG A 111 1.79 -5.31 -16.91
CA ARG A 111 0.47 -5.00 -17.49
C ARG A 111 -0.35 -6.22 -17.88
N VAL A 112 -0.35 -7.27 -17.05
CA VAL A 112 -1.15 -8.47 -17.31
C VAL A 112 -2.53 -8.42 -16.66
N VAL A 113 -2.65 -7.78 -15.48
CA VAL A 113 -3.94 -7.53 -14.81
C VAL A 113 -3.98 -6.14 -14.20
N LEU A 114 -5.18 -5.63 -14.04
CA LEU A 114 -5.49 -4.41 -13.32
C LEU A 114 -6.75 -4.64 -12.49
N ALA A 115 -6.75 -4.18 -11.24
CA ALA A 115 -7.93 -4.20 -10.39
C ALA A 115 -8.06 -2.90 -9.61
N GLY A 116 -9.26 -2.52 -9.25
CA GLY A 116 -9.52 -1.31 -8.47
C GLY A 116 -10.82 -1.41 -7.69
N GLU A 117 -10.97 -0.55 -6.69
CA GLU A 117 -12.22 -0.46 -5.92
C GLU A 117 -13.38 0.02 -6.79
N GLY A 118 -14.56 -0.49 -6.48
CA GLY A 118 -15.81 -0.02 -7.07
C GLY A 118 -16.23 1.35 -6.55
N ALA A 119 -17.27 1.94 -7.16
CA ALA A 119 -17.79 3.24 -6.74
C ALA A 119 -18.46 3.19 -5.37
N GLN A 120 -19.05 2.04 -4.99
CA GLN A 120 -19.77 1.85 -3.74
C GLN A 120 -19.18 0.75 -2.85
N SER A 121 -18.16 0.02 -3.37
CA SER A 121 -17.55 -1.13 -2.73
C SER A 121 -16.06 -0.90 -2.48
N GLU A 122 -15.54 -1.49 -1.40
CA GLU A 122 -14.10 -1.55 -1.09
C GLU A 122 -13.43 -2.82 -1.64
N LEU A 123 -14.15 -3.64 -2.40
CA LEU A 123 -13.58 -4.79 -3.09
C LEU A 123 -12.78 -4.34 -4.31
N PHE A 124 -11.67 -5.03 -4.55
CA PHE A 124 -10.90 -4.87 -5.78
C PHE A 124 -11.53 -5.71 -6.88
N TYR A 125 -12.09 -5.07 -7.88
CA TYR A 125 -12.63 -5.73 -9.07
C TYR A 125 -11.56 -5.82 -10.15
N PHE A 126 -11.33 -7.02 -10.67
CA PHE A 126 -10.38 -7.25 -11.76
C PHE A 126 -11.02 -6.88 -13.09
N PHE A 127 -10.42 -5.96 -13.82
CA PHE A 127 -10.98 -5.41 -15.05
C PHE A 127 -10.79 -6.38 -16.21
N PRO A 128 -11.85 -7.04 -16.70
CA PRO A 128 -11.75 -8.05 -17.75
C PRO A 128 -11.32 -7.49 -19.11
N GLN A 129 -11.45 -6.16 -19.29
CA GLN A 129 -10.98 -5.49 -20.50
C GLN A 129 -9.48 -5.31 -20.56
N TYR A 130 -8.81 -5.40 -19.40
CA TYR A 130 -7.37 -5.16 -19.29
C TYR A 130 -6.54 -6.41 -19.54
N GLY A 131 -7.00 -7.56 -19.10
CA GLY A 131 -6.35 -8.84 -19.24
C GLY A 131 -7.21 -9.97 -18.68
N PHE A 132 -6.92 -11.17 -19.10
CA PHE A 132 -7.58 -12.35 -18.53
C PHE A 132 -6.90 -12.74 -17.22
N VAL A 133 -7.67 -12.76 -16.15
CA VAL A 133 -7.17 -13.12 -14.81
C VAL A 133 -7.61 -14.52 -14.43
N GLU A 134 -6.68 -15.29 -13.88
CA GLU A 134 -6.88 -16.60 -13.27
C GLU A 134 -6.33 -16.52 -11.82
N PHE A 135 -6.81 -17.41 -10.98
CA PHE A 135 -6.34 -17.51 -9.60
C PHE A 135 -5.87 -18.93 -9.30
N GLY A 136 -4.69 -19.04 -8.69
CA GLY A 136 -4.18 -20.31 -8.19
C GLY A 136 -5.07 -20.85 -7.05
N PRO A 137 -4.88 -22.12 -6.67
CA PRO A 137 -5.56 -22.68 -5.51
C PRO A 137 -5.18 -21.86 -4.26
N PRO A 138 -6.12 -21.70 -3.31
CA PRO A 138 -5.83 -20.98 -2.08
C PRO A 138 -4.76 -21.74 -1.26
N ASN A 139 -3.82 -20.99 -0.71
CA ASN A 139 -2.84 -21.52 0.24
C ASN A 139 -3.47 -21.70 1.64
N GLU A 140 -2.66 -22.12 2.63
CA GLU A 140 -3.11 -22.34 4.02
C GLU A 140 -3.71 -21.08 4.67
N GLU A 141 -3.36 -19.89 4.19
CA GLU A 141 -3.90 -18.60 4.65
C GLU A 141 -5.17 -18.17 3.88
N GLY A 142 -5.64 -18.99 2.92
CA GLY A 142 -6.77 -18.69 2.05
C GLY A 142 -6.47 -17.61 1.01
N LEU A 143 -5.19 -17.47 0.60
CA LEU A 143 -4.74 -16.54 -0.42
C LEU A 143 -4.47 -17.26 -1.72
N SER A 144 -4.93 -16.70 -2.83
CA SER A 144 -4.73 -17.22 -4.19
C SER A 144 -3.74 -16.38 -4.97
N GLU A 145 -2.80 -17.02 -5.67
CA GLU A 145 -1.87 -16.33 -6.55
C GLU A 145 -2.62 -15.75 -7.76
N VAL A 146 -2.29 -14.52 -8.12
CA VAL A 146 -2.82 -13.86 -9.31
C VAL A 146 -2.00 -14.30 -10.52
N ILE A 147 -2.67 -14.86 -11.52
CA ILE A 147 -2.10 -15.28 -12.79
C ILE A 147 -2.79 -14.47 -13.89
N GLY A 148 -2.03 -13.89 -14.81
CA GLY A 148 -2.61 -13.00 -15.79
C GLY A 148 -2.14 -13.25 -17.22
N THR A 149 -3.04 -13.04 -18.18
CA THR A 149 -2.73 -13.00 -19.61
C THR A 149 -3.00 -11.58 -20.12
N SER A 150 -1.96 -10.93 -20.66
CA SER A 150 -2.05 -9.56 -21.13
C SER A 150 -2.79 -9.44 -22.46
N PHE A 151 -3.69 -8.42 -22.58
CA PHE A 151 -4.32 -8.06 -23.86
C PHE A 151 -3.63 -6.88 -24.55
N HIS A 152 -2.75 -6.16 -23.85
CA HIS A 152 -2.17 -4.90 -24.35
C HIS A 152 -0.68 -4.97 -24.69
N ASN A 153 0.02 -6.01 -24.23
CA ASN A 153 1.45 -6.15 -24.49
C ASN A 153 1.70 -7.11 -25.65
N LEU A 154 1.57 -6.60 -26.88
CA LEU A 154 1.74 -7.40 -28.09
C LEU A 154 3.21 -7.62 -28.46
N VAL A 155 4.14 -6.82 -27.92
CA VAL A 155 5.58 -6.97 -28.19
C VAL A 155 6.17 -8.09 -27.36
N MET A 156 5.72 -8.24 -26.11
CA MET A 156 6.09 -9.33 -25.20
C MET A 156 4.80 -9.89 -24.60
N PRO A 157 4.06 -10.73 -25.33
CA PRO A 157 2.81 -11.28 -24.87
C PRO A 157 3.06 -12.22 -23.69
N LEU A 158 2.57 -11.84 -22.53
CA LEU A 158 2.62 -12.65 -21.33
C LEU A 158 1.33 -13.46 -21.23
N ILE A 159 1.45 -14.79 -21.38
CA ILE A 159 0.34 -15.74 -21.31
C ILE A 159 0.48 -16.52 -20.02
N ARG A 160 -0.58 -16.51 -19.19
CA ARG A 160 -0.63 -17.16 -17.87
C ARG A 160 0.59 -16.83 -16.98
N TYR A 161 0.96 -15.55 -17.02
CA TYR A 161 2.08 -15.04 -16.23
C TYR A 161 1.75 -15.10 -14.74
N ARG A 162 2.58 -15.79 -13.98
CA ARG A 162 2.50 -15.85 -12.53
C ARG A 162 3.10 -14.57 -11.97
N THR A 163 2.26 -13.73 -11.34
CA THR A 163 2.69 -12.41 -10.84
C THR A 163 3.52 -12.51 -9.56
N GLY A 164 3.37 -13.61 -8.82
CA GLY A 164 3.87 -13.75 -7.44
C GLY A 164 3.13 -12.87 -6.45
N ASP A 165 2.06 -12.19 -6.87
CA ASP A 165 1.17 -11.43 -5.99
C ASP A 165 -0.01 -12.31 -5.57
N TYR A 166 -0.39 -12.22 -4.31
CA TYR A 166 -1.47 -13.00 -3.71
C TYR A 166 -2.63 -12.10 -3.30
N VAL A 167 -3.84 -12.63 -3.44
CA VAL A 167 -5.09 -11.94 -3.09
C VAL A 167 -5.99 -12.83 -2.26
N ARG A 168 -6.79 -12.22 -1.41
CA ARG A 168 -7.93 -12.88 -0.77
C ARG A 168 -9.16 -12.63 -1.63
N LEU A 169 -9.64 -13.69 -2.29
CA LEU A 169 -10.83 -13.58 -3.15
C LEU A 169 -12.07 -13.27 -2.31
N ALA A 170 -12.94 -12.44 -2.86
CA ALA A 170 -14.27 -12.26 -2.32
C ALA A 170 -15.09 -13.53 -2.62
N GLN A 171 -15.79 -14.03 -1.60
CA GLN A 171 -16.70 -15.17 -1.68
C GLN A 171 -18.08 -14.71 -1.25
N PRO A 172 -18.81 -13.96 -2.10
CA PRO A 172 -20.14 -13.50 -1.74
C PRO A 172 -21.10 -14.70 -1.71
N GLU A 173 -21.95 -14.77 -0.70
CA GLU A 173 -23.03 -15.77 -0.63
C GLU A 173 -23.99 -15.64 -1.82
N ASN A 174 -24.19 -14.40 -2.28
CA ASN A 174 -24.95 -14.09 -3.49
C ASN A 174 -24.07 -13.29 -4.47
N PRO A 175 -23.70 -13.85 -5.64
CA PRO A 175 -22.94 -13.13 -6.67
C PRO A 175 -23.60 -11.81 -7.13
N SER A 176 -24.93 -11.72 -7.07
CA SER A 176 -25.66 -10.49 -7.43
C SER A 176 -25.46 -9.35 -6.43
N SER A 177 -24.83 -9.58 -5.27
CA SER A 177 -24.47 -8.53 -4.32
C SER A 177 -23.19 -7.77 -4.71
N LEU A 178 -22.45 -8.25 -5.69
CA LEU A 178 -21.29 -7.55 -6.21
C LEU A 178 -21.71 -6.35 -7.07
N GLU A 179 -21.00 -5.23 -6.94
CA GLU A 179 -21.24 -4.03 -7.75
C GLU A 179 -20.98 -4.30 -9.26
N TYR A 180 -20.02 -5.17 -9.57
CA TYR A 180 -19.72 -5.61 -10.94
C TYR A 180 -19.68 -7.14 -11.00
N PRO A 181 -20.10 -7.75 -12.13
CA PRO A 181 -20.06 -9.20 -12.33
C PRO A 181 -18.63 -9.69 -12.70
N TRP A 182 -17.63 -9.12 -12.07
CA TRP A 182 -16.22 -9.41 -12.31
C TRP A 182 -15.59 -10.12 -11.12
N PRO A 183 -14.52 -10.89 -11.32
CA PRO A 183 -13.76 -11.42 -10.21
C PRO A 183 -13.36 -10.31 -9.24
N ALA A 184 -13.53 -10.55 -7.94
CA ALA A 184 -13.25 -9.55 -6.93
C ALA A 184 -12.41 -10.13 -5.80
N ALA A 185 -11.59 -9.26 -5.20
CA ALA A 185 -10.80 -9.56 -4.01
C ALA A 185 -11.10 -8.59 -2.87
N VAL A 186 -11.09 -9.11 -1.65
CA VAL A 186 -11.24 -8.32 -0.43
C VAL A 186 -9.95 -7.54 -0.15
N ASP A 187 -8.81 -8.15 -0.43
CA ASP A 187 -7.49 -7.55 -0.17
C ASP A 187 -6.45 -8.07 -1.16
N VAL A 188 -5.46 -7.23 -1.42
CA VAL A 188 -4.24 -7.58 -2.15
C VAL A 188 -3.13 -7.75 -1.13
N ALA A 189 -2.73 -8.99 -0.93
CA ALA A 189 -1.79 -9.38 0.11
C ALA A 189 -0.33 -8.98 -0.20
N GLY A 190 0.00 -8.75 -1.48
CA GLY A 190 1.36 -8.43 -1.91
C GLY A 190 2.14 -9.66 -2.37
N ARG A 191 3.46 -9.51 -2.52
CA ARG A 191 4.33 -10.53 -3.10
C ARG A 191 4.77 -11.57 -2.10
N GLU A 192 5.03 -12.77 -2.57
CA GLU A 192 5.63 -13.89 -1.82
C GLU A 192 6.94 -13.53 -1.08
N GLN A 193 7.63 -12.48 -1.50
CA GLN A 193 8.90 -12.03 -0.92
C GLN A 193 8.78 -11.27 0.42
N GLU A 194 7.59 -10.99 0.91
CA GLU A 194 7.35 -10.29 2.16
C GLU A 194 7.04 -11.26 3.31
N PHE A 195 7.97 -12.19 3.56
CA PHE A 195 7.86 -13.13 4.67
C PHE A 195 8.89 -12.85 5.74
N LEU A 196 8.45 -12.87 7.00
CA LEU A 196 9.33 -13.03 8.14
C LEU A 196 9.72 -14.50 8.27
N ILE A 197 10.98 -14.75 8.58
CA ILE A 197 11.55 -16.10 8.73
C ILE A 197 11.76 -16.40 10.21
N SER A 198 11.12 -17.43 10.73
CA SER A 198 11.29 -17.85 12.12
C SER A 198 12.64 -18.54 12.35
N GLY A 199 13.04 -18.70 13.61
CA GLY A 199 14.24 -19.44 13.99
C GLY A 199 14.26 -20.91 13.53
N LYS A 200 13.06 -21.47 13.27
CA LYS A 200 12.88 -22.84 12.74
C LYS A 200 12.67 -22.85 11.22
N GLY A 201 12.87 -21.71 10.52
CA GLY A 201 12.71 -21.61 9.07
C GLY A 201 11.27 -21.47 8.58
N ARG A 202 10.27 -21.34 9.49
CA ARG A 202 8.88 -21.11 9.11
C ARG A 202 8.73 -19.72 8.48
N ARG A 203 7.97 -19.65 7.38
CA ARG A 203 7.69 -18.38 6.66
C ARG A 203 6.36 -17.84 7.14
N ILE A 204 6.34 -16.60 7.59
CA ILE A 204 5.15 -15.91 8.04
C ILE A 204 4.92 -14.72 7.13
N SER A 205 3.84 -14.76 6.35
CA SER A 205 3.45 -13.66 5.49
C SER A 205 3.07 -12.43 6.32
N LEU A 206 3.47 -11.25 5.86
CA LEU A 206 3.04 -9.98 6.48
C LEU A 206 1.52 -9.80 6.41
N THR A 207 0.84 -10.46 5.49
CA THR A 207 -0.62 -10.43 5.39
C THR A 207 -1.31 -11.09 6.58
N ALA A 208 -0.63 -12.02 7.27
CA ALA A 208 -1.15 -12.63 8.50
C ALA A 208 -1.39 -11.59 9.61
N PHE A 209 -0.74 -10.43 9.55
CA PHE A 209 -0.87 -9.41 10.61
C PHE A 209 -2.14 -8.56 10.53
N ASN A 210 -2.99 -8.78 9.52
CA ASN A 210 -4.27 -8.07 9.36
C ASN A 210 -4.19 -6.60 9.81
N MET A 211 -3.38 -5.79 9.10
CA MET A 211 -3.16 -4.37 9.41
C MET A 211 -4.45 -3.53 9.30
N HIS A 212 -5.59 -4.16 9.06
CA HIS A 212 -6.92 -3.57 9.09
C HIS A 212 -7.60 -3.70 10.47
N ASP A 213 -6.95 -4.35 11.43
CA ASP A 213 -7.45 -4.45 12.80
C ASP A 213 -7.41 -3.06 13.45
N ALA A 214 -8.49 -2.68 14.12
CA ALA A 214 -8.64 -1.40 14.83
C ALA A 214 -7.52 -1.12 15.86
N VAL A 215 -6.75 -2.15 16.23
CA VAL A 215 -5.60 -2.00 17.12
C VAL A 215 -4.49 -1.11 16.52
N PHE A 216 -4.43 -1.00 15.18
CA PHE A 216 -3.42 -0.21 14.47
C PHE A 216 -3.91 1.19 14.05
N ASP A 217 -5.17 1.55 14.35
CA ASP A 217 -5.81 2.80 13.87
C ASP A 217 -5.06 4.08 14.28
N ASP A 218 -4.35 4.05 15.41
CA ASP A 218 -3.62 5.20 15.94
C ASP A 218 -2.16 5.25 15.47
N LEU A 219 -1.73 4.34 14.60
CA LEU A 219 -0.38 4.33 14.02
C LEU A 219 -0.40 4.85 12.58
N TYR A 220 0.49 5.79 12.29
CA TYR A 220 0.65 6.32 10.94
C TYR A 220 1.36 5.34 10.00
N ALA A 221 2.37 4.65 10.50
CA ALA A 221 3.10 3.66 9.73
C ALA A 221 3.65 2.55 10.61
N VAL A 222 3.80 1.37 10.01
CA VAL A 222 4.45 0.23 10.64
C VAL A 222 5.39 -0.44 9.64
N GLN A 223 6.47 -1.04 10.15
CA GLN A 223 7.45 -1.75 9.36
C GLN A 223 8.08 -2.86 10.19
N PHE A 224 8.23 -4.03 9.60
CA PHE A 224 9.09 -5.05 10.17
C PHE A 224 10.51 -4.92 9.63
N TYR A 225 11.49 -5.09 10.50
CA TYR A 225 12.89 -5.24 10.15
C TYR A 225 13.38 -6.60 10.62
N GLN A 226 14.09 -7.32 9.76
CA GLN A 226 14.65 -8.62 10.07
C GLN A 226 16.03 -8.79 9.43
N ASP A 227 17.04 -9.08 10.23
CA ASP A 227 18.41 -9.40 9.80
C ASP A 227 18.87 -10.80 10.19
N GLN A 228 18.13 -11.46 11.11
CA GLN A 228 18.38 -12.83 11.55
C GLN A 228 17.09 -13.63 11.60
N PRO A 229 17.11 -14.94 11.24
CA PRO A 229 15.94 -15.79 11.43
C PRO A 229 15.50 -15.83 12.90
N GLY A 230 14.20 -15.69 13.14
CA GLY A 230 13.62 -15.71 14.47
C GLY A 230 13.77 -14.43 15.30
N ILE A 231 14.43 -13.40 14.76
CA ILE A 231 14.55 -12.08 15.42
C ILE A 231 13.96 -11.03 14.49
N ALA A 232 13.03 -10.25 15.00
CA ALA A 232 12.43 -9.15 14.24
C ALA A 232 12.26 -7.91 15.10
N GLU A 233 12.33 -6.73 14.48
CA GLU A 233 11.97 -5.46 15.08
C GLU A 233 10.68 -4.96 14.43
N PHE A 234 9.65 -4.69 15.22
CA PHE A 234 8.44 -4.01 14.80
C PHE A 234 8.62 -2.52 15.03
N ARG A 235 8.80 -1.77 13.96
CA ARG A 235 8.93 -0.31 13.96
C ARG A 235 7.58 0.32 13.73
N TYR A 236 7.27 1.38 14.46
CA TYR A 236 6.01 2.09 14.28
C TYR A 236 6.20 3.61 14.39
N VAL A 237 5.38 4.34 13.67
CA VAL A 237 5.25 5.80 13.77
C VAL A 237 3.94 6.06 14.48
N ALA A 238 4.01 6.65 15.67
CA ALA A 238 2.84 6.97 16.48
C ALA A 238 2.05 8.12 15.84
N GLY A 239 0.73 7.98 15.78
CA GLY A 239 -0.17 9.07 15.44
C GLY A 239 -0.49 9.95 16.66
N PRO A 240 -1.13 11.12 16.47
CA PRO A 240 -1.37 12.09 17.54
C PRO A 240 -2.32 11.57 18.63
N LYS A 241 -3.08 10.53 18.36
CA LYS A 241 -3.98 9.88 19.32
C LYS A 241 -3.38 8.62 19.95
N PHE A 242 -2.16 8.28 19.57
CA PHE A 242 -1.50 7.10 20.11
C PHE A 242 -1.06 7.33 21.54
N HIS A 243 -1.47 6.44 22.44
CA HIS A 243 -1.04 6.40 23.83
C HIS A 243 -0.27 5.10 24.09
N SER A 244 0.73 5.14 24.97
CA SER A 244 1.57 3.98 25.30
C SER A 244 0.77 2.75 25.75
N SER A 245 -0.41 2.94 26.35
CA SER A 245 -1.34 1.87 26.71
C SER A 245 -1.87 1.09 25.49
N ARG A 246 -1.82 1.67 24.29
CA ARG A 246 -2.24 1.01 23.04
C ARG A 246 -1.15 0.07 22.52
N LEU A 247 0.08 0.17 23.00
CA LEU A 247 1.17 -0.68 22.55
C LEU A 247 0.98 -2.14 22.99
N ALA A 248 0.55 -2.37 24.23
CA ALA A 248 0.39 -3.72 24.77
C ALA A 248 -0.54 -4.64 23.93
N PRO A 249 -1.75 -4.22 23.48
CA PRO A 249 -2.56 -5.05 22.60
C PRO A 249 -1.93 -5.27 21.21
N ILE A 250 -1.17 -4.29 20.69
CA ILE A 250 -0.40 -4.45 19.44
C ILE A 250 0.67 -5.52 19.62
N GLU A 251 1.47 -5.41 20.67
CA GLU A 251 2.50 -6.40 21.03
C GLU A 251 1.92 -7.80 21.17
N ALA A 252 0.85 -7.94 21.93
CA ALA A 252 0.18 -9.23 22.11
C ALA A 252 -0.32 -9.82 20.78
N GLY A 253 -0.89 -8.99 19.92
CA GLY A 253 -1.36 -9.39 18.59
C GLY A 253 -0.21 -9.84 17.69
N VAL A 254 0.87 -9.09 17.64
CA VAL A 254 2.06 -9.40 16.84
C VAL A 254 2.74 -10.67 17.35
N ARG A 255 3.00 -10.77 18.67
CA ARG A 255 3.64 -11.95 19.27
C ARG A 255 2.81 -13.23 19.04
N ARG A 256 1.50 -13.17 19.20
CA ARG A 256 0.61 -14.31 18.97
C ARG A 256 0.71 -14.85 17.54
N LYS A 257 0.88 -13.95 16.54
CA LYS A 257 0.98 -14.33 15.12
C LYS A 257 2.36 -14.81 14.74
N LEU A 258 3.41 -14.23 15.33
CA LEU A 258 4.78 -14.68 15.11
C LEU A 258 5.05 -16.06 15.76
N GLY A 259 4.45 -16.30 16.92
CA GLY A 259 4.64 -17.52 17.68
C GLY A 259 5.92 -17.50 18.52
N ASP A 260 6.11 -18.58 19.30
CA ASP A 260 7.17 -18.68 20.32
C ASP A 260 8.60 -18.81 19.75
N ASP A 261 8.72 -19.11 18.46
CA ASP A 261 10.00 -19.21 17.74
C ASP A 261 10.48 -17.87 17.16
N PHE A 262 9.86 -16.76 17.63
CA PHE A 262 10.27 -15.39 17.32
C PHE A 262 10.55 -14.57 18.57
N GLN A 263 11.66 -13.86 18.53
CA GLN A 263 11.92 -12.73 19.42
C GLN A 263 11.57 -11.44 18.67
N VAL A 264 10.62 -10.66 19.20
CA VAL A 264 10.23 -9.40 18.59
C VAL A 264 10.41 -8.25 19.58
N THR A 265 11.09 -7.20 19.12
CA THR A 265 11.23 -5.91 19.80
C THR A 265 10.31 -4.89 19.14
N PHE A 266 9.83 -3.91 19.93
CA PHE A 266 8.95 -2.85 19.47
C PHE A 266 9.66 -1.52 19.63
N ARG A 267 9.69 -0.75 18.54
CA ARG A 267 10.43 0.51 18.52
C ARG A 267 9.63 1.62 17.86
N GLU A 268 9.43 2.69 18.58
CA GLU A 268 8.92 3.93 17.99
C GLU A 268 10.02 4.60 17.18
N VAL A 269 9.66 5.01 15.95
CA VAL A 269 10.56 5.70 15.02
C VAL A 269 9.86 6.94 14.47
N LYS A 270 10.65 7.94 14.07
CA LYS A 270 10.11 9.15 13.44
C LYS A 270 9.57 8.86 12.03
N GLU A 271 10.22 7.97 11.32
CA GLU A 271 9.82 7.53 9.99
C GLU A 271 10.28 6.09 9.74
N VAL A 272 9.63 5.40 8.80
CA VAL A 272 9.99 4.07 8.33
C VAL A 272 10.81 4.13 7.04
N GLU A 273 11.65 3.11 6.83
CA GLU A 273 12.50 3.02 5.63
C GLU A 273 11.66 2.87 4.37
N LYS A 274 12.01 3.63 3.33
CA LYS A 274 11.37 3.60 2.01
C LYS A 274 12.30 3.01 0.96
N THR A 275 11.74 2.63 -0.18
CA THR A 275 12.53 2.28 -1.36
C THR A 275 13.22 3.54 -1.93
N PRO A 276 14.25 3.38 -2.81
CA PRO A 276 14.86 4.53 -3.51
C PRO A 276 13.85 5.36 -4.33
N ARG A 277 12.70 4.80 -4.68
CA ARG A 277 11.59 5.48 -5.36
C ARG A 277 10.56 6.08 -4.39
N GLY A 278 10.86 6.13 -3.08
CA GLY A 278 10.01 6.71 -2.05
C GLY A 278 8.78 5.87 -1.66
N LYS A 279 8.71 4.58 -2.05
CA LYS A 279 7.60 3.68 -1.63
C LYS A 279 7.82 3.15 -0.22
N HIS A 280 6.74 3.06 0.55
CA HIS A 280 6.72 2.37 1.84
C HIS A 280 7.16 0.89 1.70
N ARG A 281 7.96 0.44 2.65
CA ARG A 281 8.36 -0.97 2.77
C ARG A 281 7.76 -1.53 4.05
N TRP A 282 6.93 -2.54 3.92
CA TRP A 282 6.35 -3.23 5.08
C TRP A 282 7.36 -4.14 5.77
N LEU A 283 8.31 -4.67 5.00
CA LEU A 283 9.43 -5.46 5.48
C LEU A 283 10.75 -4.96 4.93
N VAL A 284 11.70 -4.76 5.81
CA VAL A 284 13.12 -4.61 5.50
C VAL A 284 13.83 -5.88 5.94
N SER A 285 14.01 -6.81 5.03
CA SER A 285 14.77 -8.04 5.31
C SER A 285 16.21 -7.90 4.82
N LYS A 286 17.16 -8.22 5.66
CA LYS A 286 18.60 -8.37 5.35
C LYS A 286 19.01 -9.83 5.25
N LEU A 287 18.05 -10.75 5.37
CA LEU A 287 18.33 -12.18 5.21
C LEU A 287 18.76 -12.49 3.78
N PRO A 288 19.67 -13.43 3.57
CA PRO A 288 20.02 -13.91 2.23
C PRO A 288 18.76 -14.42 1.54
N GLN A 289 18.50 -13.94 0.33
CA GLN A 289 17.43 -14.51 -0.48
C GLN A 289 17.80 -15.93 -0.85
N THR A 290 17.21 -16.90 -0.18
CA THR A 290 17.31 -18.31 -0.60
C THR A 290 16.53 -18.39 -1.92
N LYS A 291 17.25 -18.51 -3.04
CA LYS A 291 16.62 -18.86 -4.32
C LYS A 291 15.90 -20.18 -4.08
N LEU A 292 14.58 -20.16 -4.13
CA LEU A 292 13.78 -21.38 -4.22
C LEU A 292 14.19 -22.06 -5.51
N ASN A 293 14.96 -23.14 -5.37
CA ASN A 293 15.06 -24.13 -6.44
C ASN A 293 13.63 -24.67 -6.63
N THR A 294 13.17 -24.54 -7.86
CA THR A 294 11.95 -25.05 -8.49
C THR A 294 11.52 -26.41 -7.98
#